data_3dcb039d4c0c324617dea04fc6ef463e
#
_entry.id   3dcb039d4c0c324617dea04fc6ef463e
#
_cell.length_a   1.000
_cell.length_b   1.000
_cell.length_c   1.000
_cell.angle_alpha   90.00
_cell.angle_beta   90.00
_cell.angle_gamma   90.00
#
_symmetry.space_group_name_H-M   'P 1'
#
loop_
_entity.id
_entity.type
_entity.pdbx_description
1 polymer ?
#
loop_
_entity_poly.entity_id
_entity_poly.type
_entity_poly.pdbx_seq_one_letter_code
_entity_poly.pdbx_strand_id
1 'polypeptide(L)'
;QHFRPPMHEVSLGGHTLLLDAMPITDAGALLTLYQPNRIGERLSALHHDHAEGFDALLGESPPIRSLKARAQRVAALDAPLLIQGETGTGKELVARACHAISGRRDAPFLALNCAALPESLAESELFGYAPGAFTGAQRGGKLGLLELADQGTVFLDEVGEMSPYLQAKLLRFLSDGCFRRVGGDREVKVNVRILSATHRDLEKMVNEGHFREDLFYRLNVLNLQVPPLRERGHDILLMAQH
;
A
#
# COMPACT_ATOMS: atom_id res chain seq x y z
N GLN A 1 11.20 -24.23 8.13
CA GLN A 1 9.98 -23.74 7.43
C GLN A 1 8.90 -23.62 8.50
N HIS A 2 8.64 -22.39 8.97
CA HIS A 2 7.53 -22.13 9.91
C HIS A 2 6.25 -22.03 9.11
N PHE A 3 5.44 -23.07 9.16
CA PHE A 3 4.10 -23.08 8.61
C PHE A 3 3.22 -22.17 9.47
N ARG A 4 2.78 -21.03 8.94
CA ARG A 4 1.82 -20.16 9.61
C ARG A 4 0.43 -20.61 9.19
N PRO A 5 -0.42 -21.11 10.11
CA PRO A 5 -1.76 -21.53 9.74
C PRO A 5 -2.58 -20.32 9.24
N PRO A 6 -3.53 -20.52 8.33
CA PRO A 6 -4.39 -19.44 7.83
C PRO A 6 -5.26 -18.88 8.96
N MET A 7 -5.53 -17.56 8.92
CA MET A 7 -6.50 -16.93 9.84
C MET A 7 -7.86 -17.61 9.71
N HIS A 8 -8.48 -17.94 10.84
CA HIS A 8 -9.80 -18.55 10.89
C HIS A 8 -10.85 -17.54 11.32
N GLU A 9 -12.01 -17.59 10.67
CA GLU A 9 -13.18 -16.81 11.06
C GLU A 9 -13.91 -17.51 12.22
N VAL A 10 -14.12 -16.79 13.33
CA VAL A 10 -14.81 -17.31 14.53
C VAL A 10 -15.95 -16.38 14.89
N SER A 11 -17.13 -16.93 15.13
CA SER A 11 -18.29 -16.17 15.62
C SER A 11 -18.38 -16.25 17.14
N LEU A 12 -18.29 -15.10 17.83
CA LEU A 12 -18.37 -14.99 19.27
C LEU A 12 -19.39 -13.88 19.65
N GLY A 13 -20.42 -14.24 20.38
CA GLY A 13 -21.42 -13.27 20.84
C GLY A 13 -22.15 -12.52 19.74
N GLY A 14 -22.35 -13.11 18.55
CA GLY A 14 -22.99 -12.47 17.39
C GLY A 14 -22.07 -11.58 16.56
N HIS A 15 -20.77 -11.51 16.89
CA HIS A 15 -19.76 -10.78 16.12
C HIS A 15 -18.84 -11.77 15.41
N THR A 16 -18.56 -11.48 14.14
CA THR A 16 -17.55 -12.20 13.37
C THR A 16 -16.17 -11.65 13.74
N LEU A 17 -15.27 -12.54 14.19
CA LEU A 17 -13.89 -12.24 14.57
C LEU A 17 -12.94 -13.06 13.70
N LEU A 18 -11.76 -12.55 13.44
CA LEU A 18 -10.67 -13.30 12.80
C LEU A 18 -9.69 -13.79 13.87
N LEU A 19 -9.40 -15.09 13.85
CA LEU A 19 -8.48 -15.76 14.76
C LEU A 19 -7.16 -16.02 14.05
N ASP A 20 -6.08 -15.46 14.57
CA ASP A 20 -4.69 -15.81 14.21
C ASP A 20 -4.10 -16.69 15.32
N ALA A 21 -3.58 -17.85 14.95
CA ALA A 21 -2.94 -18.79 15.85
C ALA A 21 -1.44 -18.86 15.56
N MET A 22 -0.62 -18.42 16.52
CA MET A 22 0.83 -18.51 16.44
C MET A 22 1.35 -19.55 17.41
N PRO A 23 2.01 -20.63 16.95
CA PRO A 23 2.58 -21.64 17.85
C PRO A 23 3.72 -21.02 18.68
N ILE A 24 3.67 -21.22 19.99
CA ILE A 24 4.72 -20.82 20.94
C ILE A 24 5.36 -22.07 21.49
N THR A 25 6.34 -22.67 20.81
CA THR A 25 7.04 -23.89 21.23
C THR A 25 6.11 -25.08 21.54
N ASP A 26 6.64 -26.18 22.06
CA ASP A 26 5.91 -27.45 22.29
C ASP A 26 4.75 -27.37 23.31
N ALA A 27 4.48 -26.22 23.91
CA ALA A 27 3.57 -26.07 25.04
C ALA A 27 2.26 -25.31 24.72
N GLY A 28 2.05 -24.77 23.54
CA GLY A 28 0.82 -24.01 23.27
C GLY A 28 0.85 -23.11 22.03
N ALA A 29 -0.24 -22.38 21.83
CA ALA A 29 -0.37 -21.38 20.76
C ALA A 29 -0.90 -20.06 21.32
N LEU A 30 -0.37 -18.94 20.85
CA LEU A 30 -0.95 -17.61 21.07
C LEU A 30 -2.13 -17.44 20.11
N LEU A 31 -3.32 -17.25 20.65
CA LEU A 31 -4.52 -16.98 19.88
C LEU A 31 -4.81 -15.48 19.93
N THR A 32 -4.81 -14.82 18.80
CA THR A 32 -5.16 -13.40 18.68
C THR A 32 -6.47 -13.26 17.93
N LEU A 33 -7.47 -12.63 18.55
CA LEU A 33 -8.78 -12.35 17.97
C LEU A 33 -8.83 -10.94 17.43
N TYR A 34 -9.20 -10.76 16.17
CA TYR A 34 -9.34 -9.46 15.52
C TYR A 34 -10.78 -9.18 15.14
N GLN A 35 -11.26 -7.96 15.40
CA GLN A 35 -12.49 -7.48 14.79
C GLN A 35 -12.18 -7.01 13.35
N PRO A 36 -12.96 -7.43 12.33
CA PRO A 36 -12.71 -7.08 10.92
C PRO A 36 -12.59 -5.58 10.67
N ASN A 37 -13.40 -4.78 11.36
CA ASN A 37 -13.42 -3.32 11.27
C ASN A 37 -12.22 -2.62 11.92
N ARG A 38 -11.40 -3.32 12.72
CA ARG A 38 -10.20 -2.80 13.38
C ARG A 38 -8.89 -3.36 12.84
N ILE A 39 -8.94 -4.22 11.82
CA ILE A 39 -7.73 -4.80 11.22
C ILE A 39 -6.89 -3.70 10.58
N GLY A 40 -7.52 -2.75 9.90
CA GLY A 40 -6.84 -1.59 9.33
C GLY A 40 -6.11 -0.76 10.39
N GLU A 41 -6.76 -0.48 11.53
CA GLU A 41 -6.17 0.26 12.66
C GLU A 41 -4.98 -0.48 13.28
N ARG A 42 -5.03 -1.82 13.38
CA ARG A 42 -3.94 -2.62 13.96
C ARG A 42 -2.80 -2.89 12.98
N LEU A 43 -3.07 -3.07 11.69
CA LEU A 43 -2.01 -3.11 10.67
C LEU A 43 -1.27 -1.77 10.63
N SER A 44 -1.97 -0.66 10.79
CA SER A 44 -1.36 0.66 10.98
C SER A 44 -0.57 0.75 12.28
N ALA A 45 -1.12 0.27 13.40
CA ALA A 45 -0.47 0.31 14.73
C ALA A 45 0.79 -0.58 14.82
N LEU A 46 0.83 -1.71 14.13
CA LEU A 46 2.05 -2.54 14.02
C LEU A 46 3.18 -1.84 13.24
N HIS A 47 2.89 -0.76 12.55
CA HIS A 47 3.84 0.06 11.81
C HIS A 47 4.10 1.42 12.47
N HIS A 48 3.51 1.69 13.66
CA HIS A 48 3.69 2.96 14.40
C HIS A 48 5.02 3.06 15.18
N ASP A 49 5.87 2.02 15.15
CA ASP A 49 7.17 2.04 15.85
C ASP A 49 8.29 2.75 15.07
N HIS A 50 7.98 3.46 13.98
CA HIS A 50 8.97 4.25 13.25
C HIS A 50 8.63 5.74 13.33
N ALA A 51 9.67 6.57 13.50
CA ALA A 51 9.62 8.03 13.58
C ALA A 51 8.52 8.63 12.69
N GLU A 52 7.61 9.39 13.31
CA GLU A 52 6.46 9.97 12.64
C GLU A 52 6.87 11.07 11.66
N GLY A 53 6.35 11.04 10.46
CA GLY A 53 6.53 12.09 9.48
C GLY A 53 7.91 12.13 8.81
N PHE A 54 8.36 13.34 8.45
CA PHE A 54 9.60 13.55 7.69
C PHE A 54 10.88 13.40 8.53
N ASP A 55 10.79 13.23 9.84
CA ASP A 55 11.95 12.99 10.71
C ASP A 55 12.54 11.59 10.46
N ALA A 56 11.72 10.63 10.03
CA ALA A 56 12.19 9.32 9.57
C ALA A 56 13.03 9.40 8.28
N LEU A 57 12.88 10.45 7.50
CA LEU A 57 13.64 10.64 6.26
C LEU A 57 14.97 11.34 6.59
N LEU A 58 15.99 10.54 6.89
CA LEU A 58 17.32 11.03 7.23
C LEU A 58 17.95 11.83 6.08
N GLY A 59 18.64 12.91 6.45
CA GLY A 59 19.39 13.73 5.52
C GLY A 59 19.04 15.22 5.60
N GLU A 60 20.06 16.03 5.33
CA GLU A 60 20.03 17.49 5.34
C GLU A 60 20.56 18.11 4.04
N SER A 61 20.96 17.31 3.08
CA SER A 61 21.42 17.81 1.79
C SER A 61 20.36 18.65 1.08
N PRO A 62 20.75 19.62 0.23
CA PRO A 62 19.80 20.47 -0.47
C PRO A 62 18.73 19.69 -1.27
N PRO A 63 19.05 18.57 -1.97
CA PRO A 63 18.03 17.76 -2.65
C PRO A 63 17.00 17.16 -1.71
N ILE A 64 17.41 16.65 -0.53
CA ILE A 64 16.48 16.08 0.46
C ILE A 64 15.63 17.16 1.11
N ARG A 65 16.20 18.33 1.46
CA ARG A 65 15.40 19.45 2.00
C ARG A 65 14.36 19.93 0.98
N SER A 66 14.73 20.01 -0.30
CA SER A 66 13.79 20.35 -1.37
C SER A 66 12.67 19.32 -1.50
N LEU A 67 13.02 18.01 -1.45
CA LEU A 67 12.03 16.92 -1.45
C LEU A 67 11.08 17.05 -0.25
N LYS A 68 11.59 17.20 0.99
CA LYS A 68 10.78 17.37 2.20
C LYS A 68 9.82 18.56 2.08
N ALA A 69 10.29 19.69 1.60
CA ALA A 69 9.47 20.90 1.42
C ALA A 69 8.37 20.72 0.35
N ARG A 70 8.66 20.01 -0.74
CA ARG A 70 7.65 19.66 -1.76
C ARG A 70 6.64 18.65 -1.22
N ALA A 71 7.12 17.62 -0.55
CA ALA A 71 6.30 16.55 0.01
C ALA A 71 5.31 17.09 1.06
N GLN A 72 5.73 18.03 1.92
CA GLN A 72 4.83 18.72 2.87
C GLN A 72 3.68 19.43 2.16
N ARG A 73 3.95 20.09 1.04
CA ARG A 73 2.90 20.79 0.27
C ARG A 73 1.92 19.83 -0.41
N VAL A 74 2.42 18.75 -1.03
CA VAL A 74 1.56 17.80 -1.74
C VAL A 74 0.83 16.84 -0.81
N ALA A 75 1.36 16.58 0.38
CA ALA A 75 0.72 15.72 1.38
C ALA A 75 -0.63 16.26 1.86
N ALA A 76 -0.77 17.60 1.93
CA ALA A 76 -2.01 18.26 2.32
C ALA A 76 -3.14 18.13 1.26
N LEU A 77 -2.78 17.78 0.02
CA LEU A 77 -3.73 17.62 -1.07
C LEU A 77 -4.26 16.18 -1.09
N ASP A 78 -5.56 16.02 -1.13
CA ASP A 78 -6.20 14.69 -1.16
C ASP A 78 -6.32 14.17 -2.61
N ALA A 79 -5.16 14.00 -3.25
CA ALA A 79 -5.05 13.55 -4.65
C ALA A 79 -4.04 12.42 -4.78
N PRO A 80 -4.10 11.61 -5.85
CA PRO A 80 -3.09 10.62 -6.16
C PRO A 80 -1.70 11.22 -6.26
N LEU A 81 -0.70 10.52 -5.73
CA LEU A 81 0.69 10.95 -5.72
C LEU A 81 1.58 9.85 -6.29
N LEU A 82 2.37 10.19 -7.29
CA LEU A 82 3.41 9.32 -7.85
C LEU A 82 4.77 9.70 -7.26
N ILE A 83 5.46 8.72 -6.68
CA ILE A 83 6.80 8.86 -6.11
C ILE A 83 7.77 8.11 -6.98
N GLN A 84 8.66 8.83 -7.67
CA GLN A 84 9.65 8.25 -8.55
C GLN A 84 11.04 8.31 -7.94
N GLY A 85 11.85 7.30 -8.19
CA GLY A 85 13.25 7.24 -7.73
C GLY A 85 13.82 5.84 -7.83
N GLU A 86 15.14 5.75 -7.82
CA GLU A 86 15.84 4.47 -7.92
C GLU A 86 15.45 3.51 -6.78
N THR A 87 15.70 2.23 -6.99
CA THR A 87 15.50 1.21 -5.94
C THR A 87 16.38 1.53 -4.72
N GLY A 88 15.81 1.38 -3.51
CA GLY A 88 16.52 1.65 -2.26
C GLY A 88 16.62 3.13 -1.85
N THR A 89 16.01 4.07 -2.59
CA THR A 89 16.08 5.51 -2.25
C THR A 89 15.16 5.94 -1.10
N GLY A 90 14.29 5.04 -0.59
CA GLY A 90 13.36 5.33 0.50
C GLY A 90 11.99 5.85 0.04
N LYS A 91 11.53 5.45 -1.15
CA LYS A 91 10.20 5.84 -1.68
C LYS A 91 9.05 5.53 -0.70
N GLU A 92 9.08 4.37 -0.03
CA GLU A 92 8.09 4.01 0.97
C GLU A 92 8.13 4.93 2.19
N LEU A 93 9.32 5.31 2.68
CA LEU A 93 9.46 6.26 3.78
C LEU A 93 8.85 7.62 3.42
N VAL A 94 9.04 8.07 2.18
CA VAL A 94 8.42 9.31 1.67
C VAL A 94 6.90 9.18 1.64
N ALA A 95 6.35 8.02 1.19
CA ALA A 95 4.91 7.77 1.17
C ALA A 95 4.32 7.78 2.59
N ARG A 96 4.96 7.10 3.54
CA ARG A 96 4.55 7.09 4.97
C ARG A 96 4.59 8.49 5.57
N ALA A 97 5.66 9.24 5.32
CA ALA A 97 5.79 10.63 5.80
C ALA A 97 4.69 11.54 5.21
N CYS A 98 4.36 11.38 3.92
CA CYS A 98 3.24 12.09 3.30
C CYS A 98 1.88 11.72 3.92
N HIS A 99 1.66 10.45 4.24
CA HIS A 99 0.44 10.02 4.93
C HIS A 99 0.36 10.61 6.34
N ALA A 100 1.44 10.52 7.13
CA ALA A 100 1.49 10.95 8.52
C ALA A 100 1.17 12.45 8.72
N ILE A 101 1.39 13.29 7.72
CA ILE A 101 1.07 14.73 7.78
C ILE A 101 -0.17 15.11 6.94
N SER A 102 -0.85 14.13 6.33
CA SER A 102 -2.05 14.35 5.54
C SER A 102 -3.30 14.48 6.42
N GLY A 103 -4.41 14.88 5.82
CA GLY A 103 -5.72 14.84 6.48
C GLY A 103 -6.22 13.43 6.82
N ARG A 104 -5.52 12.38 6.36
CA ARG A 104 -5.84 10.96 6.60
C ARG A 104 -4.88 10.27 7.58
N ARG A 105 -4.06 11.03 8.31
CA ARG A 105 -3.00 10.51 9.20
C ARG A 105 -3.50 9.53 10.26
N ASP A 106 -4.74 9.72 10.74
CA ASP A 106 -5.36 8.90 11.78
C ASP A 106 -6.11 7.67 11.19
N ALA A 107 -6.11 7.53 9.86
CA ALA A 107 -6.74 6.43 9.12
C ALA A 107 -5.69 5.40 8.65
N PRO A 108 -6.11 4.20 8.18
CA PRO A 108 -5.17 3.16 7.79
C PRO A 108 -4.23 3.57 6.66
N PHE A 109 -2.95 3.16 6.77
CA PHE A 109 -1.97 3.15 5.69
C PHE A 109 -1.61 1.70 5.36
N LEU A 110 -2.02 1.21 4.20
CA LEU A 110 -1.76 -0.15 3.76
C LEU A 110 -0.89 -0.15 2.52
N ALA A 111 0.12 -1.02 2.49
CA ALA A 111 1.09 -1.10 1.40
C ALA A 111 0.98 -2.42 0.64
N LEU A 112 1.14 -2.36 -0.68
CA LEU A 112 1.26 -3.50 -1.57
C LEU A 112 2.46 -3.31 -2.50
N ASN A 113 3.38 -4.28 -2.51
CA ASN A 113 4.44 -4.31 -3.52
C ASN A 113 3.96 -5.13 -4.72
N CYS A 114 3.79 -4.46 -5.86
CA CYS A 114 3.25 -5.04 -7.08
C CYS A 114 4.23 -6.00 -7.77
N ALA A 115 5.53 -5.89 -7.50
CA ALA A 115 6.55 -6.79 -8.03
C ALA A 115 6.70 -8.09 -7.23
N ALA A 116 6.29 -8.08 -5.96
CA ALA A 116 6.51 -9.20 -5.05
C ALA A 116 5.51 -10.35 -5.20
N LEU A 117 4.40 -10.14 -5.91
CA LEU A 117 3.29 -11.09 -5.99
C LEU A 117 2.95 -11.44 -7.44
N PRO A 118 2.61 -12.71 -7.74
CA PRO A 118 1.94 -13.07 -8.97
C PRO A 118 0.65 -12.27 -9.18
N GLU A 119 0.26 -12.02 -10.42
CA GLU A 119 -0.91 -11.20 -10.79
C GLU A 119 -2.19 -11.58 -10.03
N SER A 120 -2.53 -12.88 -10.00
CA SER A 120 -3.75 -13.36 -9.32
C SER A 120 -3.74 -13.11 -7.81
N LEU A 121 -2.56 -13.17 -7.17
CA LEU A 121 -2.41 -12.83 -5.75
C LEU A 121 -2.47 -11.33 -5.54
N ALA A 122 -1.80 -10.54 -6.35
CA ALA A 122 -1.86 -9.07 -6.28
C ALA A 122 -3.30 -8.56 -6.47
N GLU A 123 -4.06 -9.16 -7.40
CA GLU A 123 -5.47 -8.86 -7.60
C GLU A 123 -6.31 -9.17 -6.36
N SER A 124 -6.16 -10.38 -5.80
CA SER A 124 -6.91 -10.81 -4.62
C SER A 124 -6.53 -10.06 -3.35
N GLU A 125 -5.26 -9.63 -3.21
CA GLU A 125 -4.83 -8.75 -2.11
C GLU A 125 -5.44 -7.36 -2.24
N LEU A 126 -5.40 -6.75 -3.42
CA LEU A 126 -5.84 -5.38 -3.63
C LEU A 126 -7.37 -5.25 -3.60
N PHE A 127 -8.07 -6.12 -4.34
CA PHE A 127 -9.53 -6.04 -4.52
C PHE A 127 -10.34 -7.01 -3.66
N GLY A 128 -9.68 -7.99 -3.02
CA GLY A 128 -10.37 -9.06 -2.31
C GLY A 128 -11.06 -10.05 -3.23
N TYR A 129 -11.69 -11.06 -2.66
CA TYR A 129 -12.45 -12.05 -3.42
C TYR A 129 -13.76 -12.45 -2.71
N ALA A 130 -14.75 -12.81 -3.51
CA ALA A 130 -16.02 -13.33 -3.03
C ALA A 130 -15.92 -14.80 -2.58
N PRO A 131 -16.84 -15.29 -1.74
CA PRO A 131 -16.91 -16.71 -1.42
C PRO A 131 -16.97 -17.56 -2.68
N GLY A 132 -16.11 -18.60 -2.76
CA GLY A 132 -16.10 -19.51 -3.90
C GLY A 132 -15.52 -18.96 -5.20
N ALA A 133 -14.81 -17.83 -5.17
CA ALA A 133 -14.24 -17.16 -6.34
C ALA A 133 -13.27 -18.06 -7.15
N PHE A 134 -12.56 -18.96 -6.47
CA PHE A 134 -11.62 -19.92 -7.08
C PHE A 134 -11.44 -21.15 -6.17
N THR A 135 -10.83 -22.21 -6.70
CA THR A 135 -10.51 -23.41 -5.91
C THR A 135 -9.53 -23.07 -4.79
N GLY A 136 -9.94 -23.27 -3.54
CA GLY A 136 -9.17 -22.91 -2.35
C GLY A 136 -9.50 -21.52 -1.76
N ALA A 137 -10.45 -20.78 -2.33
CA ALA A 137 -10.97 -19.57 -1.73
C ALA A 137 -11.61 -19.85 -0.35
N GLN A 138 -11.40 -18.98 0.61
CA GLN A 138 -12.02 -19.07 1.94
C GLN A 138 -13.55 -19.03 1.80
N ARG A 139 -14.26 -19.77 2.67
CA ARG A 139 -15.73 -19.85 2.65
C ARG A 139 -16.43 -18.50 2.84
N GLY A 140 -15.79 -17.56 3.57
CA GLY A 140 -16.29 -16.20 3.78
C GLY A 140 -15.84 -15.17 2.74
N GLY A 141 -14.98 -15.57 1.78
CA GLY A 141 -14.27 -14.61 0.92
C GLY A 141 -13.13 -13.90 1.66
N LYS A 142 -12.59 -12.83 1.06
CA LYS A 142 -11.55 -11.99 1.68
C LYS A 142 -11.78 -10.53 1.32
N LEU A 143 -11.66 -9.64 2.32
CA LEU A 143 -11.59 -8.19 2.06
C LEU A 143 -10.25 -7.83 1.42
N GLY A 144 -10.29 -6.96 0.42
CA GLY A 144 -9.09 -6.41 -0.20
C GLY A 144 -8.55 -5.20 0.53
N LEU A 145 -7.30 -4.83 0.22
CA LEU A 145 -6.64 -3.66 0.80
C LEU A 145 -7.43 -2.37 0.58
N LEU A 146 -8.10 -2.22 -0.56
CA LEU A 146 -8.93 -1.04 -0.83
C LEU A 146 -10.12 -0.92 0.14
N GLU A 147 -10.74 -2.04 0.53
CA GLU A 147 -11.81 -2.02 1.53
C GLU A 147 -11.27 -1.77 2.95
N LEU A 148 -10.16 -2.43 3.29
CA LEU A 148 -9.52 -2.30 4.59
C LEU A 148 -8.96 -0.89 4.83
N ALA A 149 -8.58 -0.20 3.75
CA ALA A 149 -8.05 1.16 3.79
C ALA A 149 -9.13 2.24 3.56
N ASP A 150 -10.42 1.90 3.66
CA ASP A 150 -11.47 2.92 3.47
C ASP A 150 -11.25 4.13 4.38
N GLN A 151 -11.41 5.35 3.84
CA GLN A 151 -11.05 6.65 4.43
C GLN A 151 -9.54 6.86 4.65
N GLY A 152 -8.69 5.88 4.35
CA GLY A 152 -7.25 5.90 4.54
C GLY A 152 -6.46 6.04 3.24
N THR A 153 -5.29 5.39 3.22
CA THR A 153 -4.33 5.44 2.12
C THR A 153 -3.87 4.04 1.74
N VAL A 154 -3.82 3.75 0.44
CA VAL A 154 -3.13 2.57 -0.11
C VAL A 154 -1.88 3.03 -0.83
N PHE A 155 -0.76 2.43 -0.48
CA PHE A 155 0.53 2.62 -1.14
C PHE A 155 0.83 1.44 -2.06
N LEU A 156 1.00 1.72 -3.35
CA LEU A 156 1.31 0.76 -4.39
C LEU A 156 2.79 0.92 -4.77
N ASP A 157 3.64 0.05 -4.23
CA ASP A 157 5.06 0.06 -4.59
C ASP A 157 5.30 -0.70 -5.89
N GLU A 158 6.25 -0.22 -6.67
CA GLU A 158 6.63 -0.74 -7.99
C GLU A 158 5.43 -0.89 -8.94
N VAL A 159 4.62 0.17 -9.05
CA VAL A 159 3.40 0.19 -9.88
C VAL A 159 3.69 -0.08 -11.36
N GLY A 160 4.90 0.20 -11.84
CA GLY A 160 5.36 -0.13 -13.20
C GLY A 160 5.46 -1.63 -13.49
N GLU A 161 5.39 -2.49 -12.48
CA GLU A 161 5.38 -3.96 -12.62
C GLU A 161 3.97 -4.55 -12.74
N MET A 162 2.93 -3.73 -12.65
CA MET A 162 1.56 -4.20 -12.79
C MET A 162 1.29 -4.76 -14.19
N SER A 163 0.61 -5.90 -14.24
CA SER A 163 0.10 -6.45 -15.49
C SER A 163 -0.93 -5.52 -16.15
N PRO A 164 -1.13 -5.58 -17.46
CA PRO A 164 -2.14 -4.80 -18.17
C PRO A 164 -3.55 -4.99 -17.60
N TYR A 165 -3.86 -6.18 -17.11
CA TYR A 165 -5.14 -6.49 -16.48
C TYR A 165 -5.34 -5.73 -15.17
N LEU A 166 -4.35 -5.75 -14.28
CA LEU A 166 -4.39 -5.01 -13.02
C LEU A 166 -4.41 -3.50 -13.24
N GLN A 167 -3.67 -3.00 -14.25
CA GLN A 167 -3.71 -1.60 -14.66
C GLN A 167 -5.13 -1.17 -15.04
N ALA A 168 -5.88 -1.98 -15.80
CA ALA A 168 -7.25 -1.69 -16.20
C ALA A 168 -8.22 -1.66 -15.00
N LYS A 169 -8.06 -2.58 -14.05
CA LYS A 169 -8.87 -2.63 -12.83
C LYS A 169 -8.60 -1.43 -11.91
N LEU A 170 -7.33 -1.08 -11.74
CA LEU A 170 -6.93 0.08 -10.94
C LEU A 170 -7.45 1.38 -11.55
N LEU A 171 -7.35 1.52 -12.87
CA LEU A 171 -7.91 2.67 -13.59
C LEU A 171 -9.40 2.85 -13.33
N ARG A 172 -10.18 1.76 -13.42
CA ARG A 172 -11.62 1.81 -13.13
C ARG A 172 -11.87 2.29 -11.70
N PHE A 173 -11.14 1.75 -10.74
CA PHE A 173 -11.24 2.20 -9.34
C PHE A 173 -10.92 3.70 -9.18
N LEU A 174 -9.82 4.16 -9.78
CA LEU A 174 -9.42 5.58 -9.71
C LEU A 174 -10.42 6.53 -10.41
N SER A 175 -11.18 6.02 -11.38
CA SER A 175 -12.19 6.79 -12.11
C SER A 175 -13.51 6.89 -11.34
N ASP A 176 -13.98 5.77 -10.80
CA ASP A 176 -15.35 5.64 -10.30
C ASP A 176 -15.42 5.58 -8.76
N GLY A 177 -14.29 5.37 -8.07
CA GLY A 177 -14.22 5.15 -6.62
C GLY A 177 -14.84 3.82 -6.19
N CYS A 178 -15.10 2.92 -7.14
CA CYS A 178 -15.71 1.62 -6.88
C CYS A 178 -15.04 0.50 -7.67
N PHE A 179 -15.18 -0.73 -7.17
CA PHE A 179 -14.62 -1.93 -7.77
C PHE A 179 -15.49 -3.15 -7.44
N ARG A 180 -15.16 -4.30 -8.03
CA ARG A 180 -15.76 -5.59 -7.67
C ARG A 180 -14.69 -6.54 -7.17
N ARG A 181 -15.03 -7.31 -6.13
CA ARG A 181 -14.17 -8.39 -5.66
C ARG A 181 -13.99 -9.46 -6.73
N VAL A 182 -12.88 -10.17 -6.70
CA VAL A 182 -12.65 -11.31 -7.61
C VAL A 182 -13.77 -12.33 -7.45
N GLY A 183 -14.37 -12.76 -8.56
CA GLY A 183 -15.51 -13.70 -8.57
C GLY A 183 -16.83 -13.14 -8.00
N GLY A 184 -16.88 -11.85 -7.64
CA GLY A 184 -18.07 -11.19 -7.14
C GLY A 184 -18.75 -10.30 -8.20
N ASP A 185 -20.05 -10.13 -8.06
CA ASP A 185 -20.89 -9.27 -8.90
C ASP A 185 -21.21 -7.91 -8.24
N ARG A 186 -21.14 -7.89 -6.90
CA ARG A 186 -21.45 -6.69 -6.11
C ARG A 186 -20.37 -5.61 -6.25
N GLU A 187 -20.80 -4.40 -6.50
CA GLU A 187 -19.96 -3.21 -6.51
C GLU A 187 -19.68 -2.73 -5.08
N VAL A 188 -18.41 -2.45 -4.79
CA VAL A 188 -17.92 -1.94 -3.50
C VAL A 188 -17.42 -0.53 -3.73
N LYS A 189 -17.93 0.43 -2.97
CA LYS A 189 -17.52 1.84 -3.02
C LYS A 189 -16.71 2.19 -1.79
N VAL A 190 -15.55 2.80 -1.97
CA VAL A 190 -14.64 3.22 -0.90
C VAL A 190 -14.01 4.57 -1.26
N ASN A 191 -13.52 5.26 -0.23
CA ASN A 191 -12.78 6.50 -0.38
C ASN A 191 -11.34 6.30 0.08
N VAL A 192 -10.45 5.97 -0.83
CA VAL A 192 -9.05 5.68 -0.55
C VAL A 192 -8.14 6.60 -1.35
N ARG A 193 -7.17 7.23 -0.68
CA ARG A 193 -6.08 7.94 -1.35
C ARG A 193 -5.05 6.94 -1.87
N ILE A 194 -4.68 7.05 -3.14
CA ILE A 194 -3.64 6.21 -3.74
C ILE A 194 -2.32 6.96 -3.77
N LEU A 195 -1.29 6.40 -3.15
CA LEU A 195 0.11 6.76 -3.32
C LEU A 195 0.78 5.65 -4.12
N SER A 196 1.55 5.99 -5.15
CA SER A 196 2.23 5.00 -6.01
C SER A 196 3.72 5.28 -6.03
N ALA A 197 4.53 4.24 -6.13
CA ALA A 197 5.96 4.38 -6.31
C ALA A 197 6.48 3.50 -7.46
N THR A 198 7.55 3.96 -8.10
CA THR A 198 8.25 3.19 -9.12
C THR A 198 9.67 3.69 -9.31
N HIS A 199 10.56 2.77 -9.71
CA HIS A 199 11.89 3.11 -10.22
C HIS A 199 11.92 3.26 -11.75
N ARG A 200 10.83 2.85 -12.44
CA ARG A 200 10.73 2.88 -13.89
C ARG A 200 10.25 4.23 -14.40
N ASP A 201 10.67 4.56 -15.61
CA ASP A 201 10.15 5.68 -16.39
C ASP A 201 8.80 5.29 -17.00
N LEU A 202 7.69 5.68 -16.33
CA LEU A 202 6.34 5.34 -16.78
C LEU A 202 5.98 6.03 -18.12
N GLU A 203 6.51 7.23 -18.40
CA GLU A 203 6.27 7.92 -19.69
C GLU A 203 6.88 7.11 -20.85
N LYS A 204 8.08 6.62 -20.65
CA LYS A 204 8.72 5.72 -21.63
C LYS A 204 7.93 4.43 -21.80
N MET A 205 7.45 3.83 -20.69
CA MET A 205 6.62 2.62 -20.74
C MET A 205 5.28 2.85 -21.46
N VAL A 206 4.68 4.03 -21.33
CA VAL A 206 3.47 4.43 -22.08
C VAL A 206 3.78 4.46 -23.58
N ASN A 207 4.88 5.11 -23.99
CA ASN A 207 5.29 5.19 -25.38
C ASN A 207 5.61 3.82 -26.00
N GLU A 208 6.10 2.88 -25.19
CA GLU A 208 6.40 1.50 -25.59
C GLU A 208 5.17 0.56 -25.51
N GLY A 209 4.01 1.04 -25.02
CA GLY A 209 2.78 0.25 -24.86
C GLY A 209 2.79 -0.73 -23.69
N HIS A 210 3.73 -0.60 -22.76
CA HIS A 210 3.86 -1.44 -21.55
C HIS A 210 3.07 -0.92 -20.36
N PHE A 211 2.67 0.36 -20.39
CA PHE A 211 1.83 0.99 -19.37
C PHE A 211 0.72 1.80 -20.03
N ARG A 212 -0.47 1.81 -19.44
CA ARG A 212 -1.62 2.53 -19.99
C ARG A 212 -1.45 4.03 -19.76
N GLU A 213 -1.64 4.81 -20.80
CA GLU A 213 -1.57 6.28 -20.77
C GLU A 213 -2.64 6.88 -19.83
N ASP A 214 -3.87 6.36 -19.90
CA ASP A 214 -4.98 6.82 -19.06
C ASP A 214 -4.74 6.59 -17.56
N LEU A 215 -4.15 5.45 -17.21
CA LEU A 215 -3.75 5.16 -15.82
C LEU A 215 -2.58 6.07 -15.38
N PHE A 216 -1.60 6.28 -16.24
CA PHE A 216 -0.46 7.16 -15.93
C PHE A 216 -0.93 8.56 -15.51
N TYR A 217 -1.82 9.18 -16.27
CA TYR A 217 -2.35 10.52 -15.93
C TYR A 217 -3.19 10.52 -14.65
N ARG A 218 -3.86 9.43 -14.32
CA ARG A 218 -4.63 9.29 -13.06
C ARG A 218 -3.73 9.12 -11.83
N LEU A 219 -2.59 8.46 -11.97
CA LEU A 219 -1.61 8.28 -10.89
C LEU A 219 -0.70 9.51 -10.72
N ASN A 220 -0.31 10.15 -11.82
CA ASN A 220 0.63 11.27 -11.86
C ASN A 220 -0.05 12.66 -11.72
N VAL A 221 -1.05 12.77 -10.83
CA VAL A 221 -1.69 14.07 -10.51
C VAL A 221 -0.74 14.94 -9.70
N LEU A 222 -0.09 14.34 -8.70
CA LEU A 222 1.00 14.93 -7.93
C LEU A 222 2.25 14.08 -8.15
N ASN A 223 3.43 14.70 -8.18
CA ASN A 223 4.67 14.00 -8.41
C ASN A 223 5.77 14.40 -7.42
N LEU A 224 6.51 13.42 -6.92
CA LEU A 224 7.72 13.60 -6.14
C LEU A 224 8.86 12.76 -6.72
N GLN A 225 10.00 13.40 -6.94
CA GLN A 225 11.23 12.73 -7.36
C GLN A 225 12.14 12.56 -6.15
N VAL A 226 12.45 11.32 -5.79
CA VAL A 226 13.37 11.01 -4.69
C VAL A 226 14.80 10.98 -5.24
N PRO A 227 15.70 11.86 -4.76
CA PRO A 227 17.07 11.89 -5.26
C PRO A 227 17.82 10.61 -4.88
N PRO A 228 18.64 10.06 -5.77
CA PRO A 228 19.49 8.92 -5.45
C PRO A 228 20.58 9.32 -4.43
N LEU A 229 21.09 8.33 -3.69
CA LEU A 229 22.04 8.57 -2.60
C LEU A 229 23.31 9.32 -3.04
N ARG A 230 23.81 9.05 -4.26
CA ARG A 230 24.98 9.75 -4.84
C ARG A 230 24.78 11.27 -4.99
N GLU A 231 23.55 11.75 -5.05
CA GLU A 231 23.21 13.18 -5.13
C GLU A 231 22.98 13.82 -3.76
N ARG A 232 23.03 13.03 -2.67
CA ARG A 232 22.76 13.48 -1.31
C ARG A 232 24.02 13.88 -0.51
N GLY A 233 25.21 13.83 -1.15
CA GLY A 233 26.47 14.28 -0.56
C GLY A 233 26.76 13.66 0.81
N HIS A 234 26.85 14.51 1.85
CA HIS A 234 27.19 14.08 3.21
C HIS A 234 26.08 13.24 3.91
N ASP A 235 24.86 13.16 3.39
CA ASP A 235 23.80 12.35 3.98
C ASP A 235 24.19 10.87 4.02
N ILE A 236 25.10 10.41 3.14
CA ILE A 236 25.65 9.04 3.13
C ILE A 236 26.26 8.69 4.49
N LEU A 237 27.03 9.61 5.07
CA LEU A 237 27.68 9.41 6.37
C LEU A 237 26.66 9.39 7.52
N LEU A 238 25.65 10.25 7.47
CA LEU A 238 24.55 10.25 8.44
C LEU A 238 23.78 8.93 8.43
N MET A 239 23.48 8.41 7.24
CA MET A 239 22.77 7.13 7.10
C MET A 239 23.61 5.92 7.51
N ALA A 240 24.94 5.99 7.43
CA ALA A 240 25.84 4.92 7.86
C ALA A 240 26.03 4.86 9.38
N GLN A 241 25.64 5.90 10.12
CA GLN A 241 25.73 5.99 11.58
C GLN A 241 24.45 5.55 12.30
N HIS A 242 23.37 5.37 11.55
CA HIS A 242 22.06 4.88 11.99
C HIS A 242 21.82 3.43 11.57
#